data_06cdb309f0738592453ed7b483c17cfe
#
_entry.id   06cdb309f0738592453ed7b483c17cfe
#
_cell.length_a   1.000
_cell.length_b   1.000
_cell.length_c   1.000
_cell.angle_alpha   90.00
_cell.angle_beta   90.00
_cell.angle_gamma   90.00
#
_symmetry.space_group_name_H-M   'P 1'
#
loop_
_entity.id
_entity.type
_entity.pdbx_description
1 polymer ?
#
loop_
_entity_poly.entity_id
_entity_poly.type
_entity_poly.pdbx_seq_one_letter_code
_entity_poly.pdbx_strand_id
1 'polypeptide(L)'
;MNVQELYQQKLTTAEEAVKIVKSGDWVDYGWCCNQPVALDKALAARKDELFDVKIHGGVTMWMPEVCKADDAGDHFTWNSWHCSGMDRKIIGKGMGYFGPMRYSELPRFYRDGNATTDVAMIQVTPMDAHGNFSFAVSASHIGDMLEHAKKIIVEVNQNMPWVYGLTGTEINIRDVDMVVEGENPAVAAMGAGAPPTDVDRKVAEMIVKEIPNGACLQLGIGGMPNTVGSLIAESDLKDLGVHTEMYVDAFVDIAKAGKITGRNKNVDRGRQVYAFAAGTQKLYDYIKENPDVMAAPVDYTNDVQIIAKLDNFISINNAVDMDLFGQVNAESAGIKHISGTGGQLDFVMGAYLSKGGKSFICCSSTYQDKEGLLHSRIVPMLSHGSIVTDTRTNIHHLVTEYGMVNLKGCSTWERTERIISVSHPDFREELIQEAEKMKIWRRSNRK
;
A
#
# COMPACT_ATOMS: atom_id res chain seq x y z
N MET A 1 11.88 -37.32 10.34
CA MET A 1 11.53 -37.13 8.90
C MET A 1 12.33 -35.93 8.41
N ASN A 2 13.03 -36.04 7.32
CA ASN A 2 13.73 -34.91 6.74
C ASN A 2 12.72 -33.96 6.02
N VAL A 3 13.13 -32.75 5.66
CA VAL A 3 12.22 -31.76 5.09
C VAL A 3 11.66 -32.17 3.72
N GLN A 4 12.40 -32.96 2.94
CA GLN A 4 11.94 -33.48 1.65
C GLN A 4 10.88 -34.57 1.82
N GLU A 5 11.05 -35.45 2.81
CA GLU A 5 10.04 -36.47 3.14
C GLU A 5 8.73 -35.81 3.62
N LEU A 6 8.85 -34.76 4.46
CA LEU A 6 7.69 -33.97 4.89
C LEU A 6 6.98 -33.29 3.70
N TYR A 7 7.76 -32.73 2.77
CA TYR A 7 7.21 -32.11 1.57
C TYR A 7 6.38 -33.11 0.76
N GLN A 8 6.96 -34.27 0.47
CA GLN A 8 6.26 -35.33 -0.27
C GLN A 8 5.01 -35.84 0.46
N GLN A 9 5.04 -35.92 1.78
CA GLN A 9 3.88 -36.35 2.58
C GLN A 9 2.75 -35.33 2.56
N LYS A 10 3.07 -34.02 2.50
CA LYS A 10 2.11 -32.92 2.52
C LYS A 10 1.68 -32.46 1.11
N LEU A 11 2.36 -32.96 0.07
CA LEU A 11 2.06 -32.63 -1.31
C LEU A 11 0.70 -33.23 -1.72
N THR A 12 -0.15 -32.37 -2.29
CA THR A 12 -1.48 -32.75 -2.76
C THR A 12 -1.92 -31.87 -3.93
N THR A 13 -3.08 -32.15 -4.53
CA THR A 13 -3.66 -31.30 -5.57
C THR A 13 -4.45 -30.14 -4.95
N ALA A 14 -4.69 -29.09 -5.71
CA ALA A 14 -5.49 -27.95 -5.25
C ALA A 14 -6.93 -28.39 -4.88
N GLU A 15 -7.53 -29.29 -5.69
CA GLU A 15 -8.87 -29.82 -5.49
C GLU A 15 -9.00 -30.61 -4.19
N GLU A 16 -7.97 -31.39 -3.82
CA GLU A 16 -7.97 -32.12 -2.55
C GLU A 16 -7.72 -31.18 -1.38
N ALA A 17 -6.79 -30.23 -1.53
CA ALA A 17 -6.44 -29.29 -0.46
C ALA A 17 -7.64 -28.43 -0.04
N VAL A 18 -8.41 -27.91 -0.99
CA VAL A 18 -9.55 -27.02 -0.68
C VAL A 18 -10.73 -27.75 -0.04
N LYS A 19 -10.78 -29.10 -0.01
CA LYS A 19 -11.83 -29.87 0.69
C LYS A 19 -11.89 -29.60 2.19
N ILE A 20 -10.81 -29.07 2.77
CA ILE A 20 -10.77 -28.71 4.18
C ILE A 20 -11.66 -27.50 4.51
N VAL A 21 -11.93 -26.64 3.50
CA VAL A 21 -12.80 -25.45 3.67
C VAL A 21 -14.24 -25.89 3.85
N LYS A 22 -14.89 -25.31 4.84
CA LYS A 22 -16.28 -25.56 5.21
C LYS A 22 -17.12 -24.30 5.07
N SER A 23 -18.42 -24.47 4.93
CA SER A 23 -19.36 -23.34 5.04
C SER A 23 -19.19 -22.61 6.37
N GLY A 24 -19.19 -21.29 6.31
CA GLY A 24 -18.98 -20.43 7.46
C GLY A 24 -17.52 -20.06 7.76
N ASP A 25 -16.54 -20.72 7.12
CA ASP A 25 -15.11 -20.45 7.38
C ASP A 25 -14.67 -19.06 6.91
N TRP A 26 -13.63 -18.57 7.58
CA TRP A 26 -12.80 -17.49 7.12
C TRP A 26 -11.56 -18.04 6.41
N VAL A 27 -11.42 -17.73 5.14
CA VAL A 27 -10.26 -18.06 4.33
C VAL A 27 -9.42 -16.80 4.14
N ASP A 28 -8.10 -16.91 4.20
CA ASP A 28 -7.22 -15.76 4.00
C ASP A 28 -6.26 -16.03 2.84
N TYR A 29 -6.26 -15.12 1.86
CA TYR A 29 -5.42 -15.19 0.66
C TYR A 29 -4.13 -14.37 0.80
N GLY A 30 -3.86 -13.82 1.99
CA GLY A 30 -2.69 -12.97 2.23
C GLY A 30 -2.78 -11.65 1.46
N TRP A 31 -1.69 -11.24 0.83
CA TRP A 31 -1.53 -9.89 0.31
C TRP A 31 -0.94 -9.86 -1.10
N CYS A 32 -1.51 -9.03 -1.97
CA CYS A 32 -0.94 -8.64 -3.26
C CYS A 32 -0.50 -9.84 -4.12
N CYS A 33 0.79 -9.97 -4.42
CA CYS A 33 1.34 -11.02 -5.27
C CYS A 33 1.32 -12.42 -4.65
N ASN A 34 1.11 -12.53 -3.34
CA ASN A 34 1.05 -13.82 -2.65
C ASN A 34 -0.34 -14.45 -2.59
N GLN A 35 -1.36 -13.81 -3.18
CA GLN A 35 -2.68 -14.42 -3.29
C GLN A 35 -2.62 -15.68 -4.17
N PRO A 36 -3.36 -16.77 -3.79
CA PRO A 36 -3.28 -18.05 -4.49
C PRO A 36 -3.98 -17.98 -5.86
N VAL A 37 -3.58 -18.83 -6.80
CA VAL A 37 -4.19 -18.94 -8.13
C VAL A 37 -4.86 -20.28 -8.32
N ALA A 38 -4.15 -21.39 -8.15
CA ALA A 38 -4.70 -22.73 -8.30
C ALA A 38 -5.70 -23.07 -7.18
N LEU A 39 -5.37 -22.68 -5.94
CA LEU A 39 -6.27 -22.88 -4.79
C LEU A 39 -7.53 -22.03 -4.90
N ASP A 40 -7.44 -20.80 -5.38
CA ASP A 40 -8.60 -19.94 -5.64
C ASP A 40 -9.54 -20.56 -6.68
N LYS A 41 -8.99 -21.06 -7.79
CA LYS A 41 -9.73 -21.75 -8.85
C LYS A 41 -10.41 -23.02 -8.33
N ALA A 42 -9.71 -23.82 -7.54
CA ALA A 42 -10.25 -25.02 -6.94
C ALA A 42 -11.35 -24.73 -5.91
N LEU A 43 -11.19 -23.68 -5.09
CA LEU A 43 -12.21 -23.24 -4.15
C LEU A 43 -13.46 -22.72 -4.86
N ALA A 44 -13.30 -21.94 -5.93
CA ALA A 44 -14.38 -21.45 -6.76
C ALA A 44 -15.22 -22.58 -7.38
N ALA A 45 -14.59 -23.69 -7.77
CA ALA A 45 -15.27 -24.86 -8.31
C ALA A 45 -16.19 -25.55 -7.29
N ARG A 46 -16.01 -25.30 -5.99
CA ARG A 46 -16.84 -25.83 -4.90
C ARG A 46 -18.01 -24.92 -4.52
N LYS A 47 -18.32 -23.90 -5.32
CA LYS A 47 -19.36 -22.92 -5.02
C LYS A 47 -20.68 -23.57 -4.55
N ASP A 48 -21.17 -24.53 -5.28
CA ASP A 48 -22.47 -25.16 -4.99
C ASP A 48 -22.48 -26.06 -3.74
N GLU A 49 -21.29 -26.37 -3.19
CA GLU A 49 -21.13 -27.15 -1.95
C GLU A 49 -20.98 -26.27 -0.71
N LEU A 50 -20.61 -24.99 -0.89
CA LEU A 50 -20.22 -24.09 0.18
C LEU A 50 -21.21 -22.92 0.31
N PHE A 51 -21.34 -22.43 1.54
CA PHE A 51 -22.17 -21.28 1.88
C PHE A 51 -21.48 -20.42 2.94
N ASP A 52 -21.65 -19.09 2.86
CA ASP A 52 -21.13 -18.12 3.84
C ASP A 52 -19.61 -18.23 4.09
N VAL A 53 -18.83 -18.48 3.05
CA VAL A 53 -17.36 -18.45 3.15
C VAL A 53 -16.90 -17.01 2.98
N LYS A 54 -16.20 -16.49 4.00
CA LYS A 54 -15.63 -15.16 4.00
C LYS A 54 -14.16 -15.23 3.61
N ILE A 55 -13.72 -14.35 2.71
CA ILE A 55 -12.35 -14.37 2.20
C ILE A 55 -11.70 -13.02 2.46
N HIS A 56 -10.58 -13.03 3.20
CA HIS A 56 -9.71 -11.88 3.35
C HIS A 56 -8.68 -11.82 2.22
N GLY A 57 -8.37 -10.60 1.79
CA GLY A 57 -7.29 -10.28 0.87
C GLY A 57 -7.03 -8.77 0.84
N GLY A 58 -6.17 -8.33 -0.02
CA GLY A 58 -5.92 -6.89 -0.19
C GLY A 58 -4.93 -6.60 -1.30
N VAL A 59 -5.05 -5.42 -1.90
CA VAL A 59 -4.28 -5.01 -3.09
C VAL A 59 -4.33 -6.08 -4.18
N THR A 60 -5.55 -6.54 -4.47
CA THR A 60 -5.81 -7.68 -5.37
C THR A 60 -5.35 -7.36 -6.79
N MET A 61 -4.44 -8.17 -7.32
CA MET A 61 -3.79 -7.91 -8.61
C MET A 61 -4.58 -8.46 -9.81
N TRP A 62 -5.44 -9.43 -9.58
CA TRP A 62 -6.34 -10.04 -10.58
C TRP A 62 -7.71 -10.28 -9.97
N MET A 63 -8.71 -10.53 -10.81
CA MET A 63 -10.05 -10.88 -10.34
C MET A 63 -10.04 -12.30 -9.80
N PRO A 64 -10.31 -12.52 -8.51
CA PRO A 64 -10.36 -13.86 -7.92
C PRO A 64 -11.43 -14.73 -8.61
N GLU A 65 -11.14 -16.02 -8.77
CA GLU A 65 -12.07 -16.98 -9.39
C GLU A 65 -13.33 -17.18 -8.54
N VAL A 66 -13.21 -17.14 -7.21
CA VAL A 66 -14.38 -17.16 -6.29
C VAL A 66 -15.34 -16.01 -6.57
N CYS A 67 -14.82 -14.80 -6.89
CA CYS A 67 -15.64 -13.64 -7.25
C CYS A 67 -16.21 -13.71 -8.68
N LYS A 68 -15.60 -14.50 -9.59
CA LYS A 68 -16.14 -14.74 -10.93
C LYS A 68 -17.23 -15.81 -10.91
N ALA A 69 -17.03 -16.85 -10.10
CA ALA A 69 -17.95 -17.98 -10.00
C ALA A 69 -19.24 -17.61 -9.27
N ASP A 70 -19.18 -16.69 -8.31
CA ASP A 70 -20.29 -16.25 -7.47
C ASP A 70 -20.52 -14.73 -7.63
N ASP A 71 -21.04 -14.33 -8.77
CA ASP A 71 -21.26 -12.91 -9.10
C ASP A 71 -22.46 -12.29 -8.34
N ALA A 72 -23.25 -13.10 -7.64
CA ALA A 72 -24.29 -12.67 -6.70
C ALA A 72 -23.74 -12.43 -5.28
N GLY A 73 -22.61 -13.05 -4.92
CA GLY A 73 -22.03 -12.97 -3.57
C GLY A 73 -22.79 -13.77 -2.52
N ASP A 74 -23.49 -14.84 -2.94
CA ASP A 74 -24.32 -15.66 -2.05
C ASP A 74 -23.49 -16.71 -1.30
N HIS A 75 -22.41 -17.19 -1.90
CA HIS A 75 -21.56 -18.27 -1.39
C HIS A 75 -20.25 -17.73 -0.79
N PHE A 76 -19.64 -16.74 -1.45
CA PHE A 76 -18.38 -16.15 -1.08
C PHE A 76 -18.51 -14.66 -0.83
N THR A 77 -17.99 -14.17 0.30
CA THR A 77 -17.92 -12.73 0.61
C THR A 77 -16.48 -12.27 0.62
N TRP A 78 -16.11 -11.39 -0.31
CA TRP A 78 -14.77 -10.81 -0.37
C TRP A 78 -14.61 -9.68 0.65
N ASN A 79 -13.54 -9.73 1.45
CA ASN A 79 -13.20 -8.70 2.44
C ASN A 79 -11.81 -8.16 2.13
N SER A 80 -11.75 -6.93 1.64
CA SER A 80 -10.49 -6.30 1.26
C SER A 80 -9.97 -5.39 2.37
N TRP A 81 -8.73 -5.59 2.77
CA TRP A 81 -8.02 -4.70 3.69
C TRP A 81 -7.50 -3.42 3.01
N HIS A 82 -7.35 -3.44 1.68
CA HIS A 82 -6.96 -2.27 0.90
C HIS A 82 -7.35 -2.47 -0.57
N CYS A 83 -8.11 -1.51 -1.13
CA CYS A 83 -8.71 -1.68 -2.44
C CYS A 83 -7.75 -1.36 -3.58
N SER A 84 -7.51 -2.34 -4.43
CA SER A 84 -6.99 -2.18 -5.79
C SER A 84 -8.09 -1.84 -6.80
N GLY A 85 -7.74 -1.79 -8.08
CA GLY A 85 -8.71 -1.71 -9.17
C GLY A 85 -9.68 -2.90 -9.23
N MET A 86 -9.22 -4.10 -8.83
CA MET A 86 -10.06 -5.31 -8.80
C MET A 86 -11.00 -5.28 -7.60
N ASP A 87 -10.49 -4.97 -6.41
CA ASP A 87 -11.31 -4.83 -5.19
C ASP A 87 -12.45 -3.82 -5.39
N ARG A 88 -12.18 -2.67 -6.05
CA ARG A 88 -13.23 -1.70 -6.38
C ARG A 88 -14.33 -2.27 -7.27
N LYS A 89 -13.99 -3.16 -8.20
CA LYS A 89 -14.98 -3.82 -9.06
C LYS A 89 -15.84 -4.80 -8.27
N ILE A 90 -15.23 -5.56 -7.37
CA ILE A 90 -15.92 -6.53 -6.49
C ILE A 90 -16.88 -5.78 -5.57
N ILE A 91 -16.39 -4.76 -4.85
CA ILE A 91 -17.19 -3.95 -3.93
C ILE A 91 -18.31 -3.20 -4.69
N GLY A 92 -18.00 -2.66 -5.87
CA GLY A 92 -18.99 -1.96 -6.70
C GLY A 92 -20.14 -2.84 -7.20
N LYS A 93 -19.99 -4.16 -7.19
CA LYS A 93 -21.03 -5.14 -7.47
C LYS A 93 -21.77 -5.64 -6.21
N GLY A 94 -21.33 -5.22 -5.02
CA GLY A 94 -21.90 -5.69 -3.75
C GLY A 94 -21.44 -7.09 -3.31
N MET A 95 -20.40 -7.64 -3.93
CA MET A 95 -19.86 -8.97 -3.64
C MET A 95 -18.79 -8.97 -2.55
N GLY A 96 -18.42 -7.79 -2.07
CA GLY A 96 -17.39 -7.66 -1.06
C GLY A 96 -17.43 -6.32 -0.33
N TYR A 97 -16.64 -6.25 0.71
CA TYR A 97 -16.61 -5.13 1.64
C TYR A 97 -15.18 -4.71 1.92
N PHE A 98 -15.00 -3.45 2.30
CA PHE A 98 -13.73 -2.92 2.77
C PHE A 98 -13.63 -3.03 4.29
N GLY A 99 -12.52 -3.55 4.77
CA GLY A 99 -12.15 -3.56 6.19
C GLY A 99 -11.27 -2.36 6.53
N PRO A 100 -11.80 -1.31 7.19
CA PRO A 100 -10.99 -0.15 7.56
C PRO A 100 -9.87 -0.53 8.53
N MET A 101 -8.64 -0.19 8.20
CA MET A 101 -7.49 -0.42 9.07
C MET A 101 -6.35 0.56 8.77
N ARG A 102 -5.57 0.91 9.77
CA ARG A 102 -4.25 1.48 9.59
C ARG A 102 -3.26 0.32 9.41
N TYR A 103 -2.48 0.35 8.36
CA TYR A 103 -1.78 -0.85 7.90
C TYR A 103 -0.76 -1.40 8.91
N SER A 104 -0.13 -0.52 9.69
CA SER A 104 0.73 -0.94 10.80
C SER A 104 0.02 -1.76 11.90
N GLU A 105 -1.31 -1.71 11.96
CA GLU A 105 -2.10 -2.41 12.98
C GLU A 105 -2.59 -3.78 12.52
N LEU A 106 -2.54 -4.07 11.21
CA LEU A 106 -3.12 -5.28 10.65
C LEU A 106 -2.54 -6.58 11.23
N PRO A 107 -1.21 -6.76 11.43
CA PRO A 107 -0.67 -7.94 12.11
C PRO A 107 -1.29 -8.14 13.49
N ARG A 108 -1.49 -7.06 14.24
CA ARG A 108 -2.08 -7.11 15.58
C ARG A 108 -3.54 -7.57 15.54
N PHE A 109 -4.29 -7.33 14.48
CA PHE A 109 -5.68 -7.83 14.39
C PHE A 109 -5.72 -9.36 14.46
N TYR A 110 -4.75 -10.04 13.87
CA TYR A 110 -4.62 -11.49 13.96
C TYR A 110 -4.12 -11.92 15.35
N ARG A 111 -3.08 -11.29 15.88
CA ARG A 111 -2.53 -11.59 17.23
C ARG A 111 -3.59 -11.43 18.34
N ASP A 112 -4.42 -10.41 18.26
CA ASP A 112 -5.46 -10.12 19.26
C ASP A 112 -6.78 -10.87 18.97
N GLY A 113 -6.88 -11.65 17.90
CA GLY A 113 -8.07 -12.40 17.50
C GLY A 113 -9.23 -11.54 16.96
N ASN A 114 -8.95 -10.28 16.55
CA ASN A 114 -9.95 -9.42 15.91
C ASN A 114 -10.20 -9.83 14.46
N ALA A 115 -9.19 -10.40 13.79
CA ALA A 115 -9.32 -11.11 12.52
C ALA A 115 -9.04 -12.59 12.76
N THR A 116 -9.82 -13.47 12.13
CA THR A 116 -9.68 -14.92 12.27
C THR A 116 -9.40 -15.56 10.91
N THR A 117 -8.62 -16.63 10.91
CA THR A 117 -8.30 -17.41 9.72
C THR A 117 -8.52 -18.89 10.03
N ASP A 118 -9.58 -19.47 9.46
CA ASP A 118 -9.78 -20.91 9.54
C ASP A 118 -8.85 -21.64 8.59
N VAL A 119 -8.67 -21.12 7.36
CA VAL A 119 -7.76 -21.68 6.36
C VAL A 119 -6.97 -20.55 5.69
N ALA A 120 -5.65 -20.56 5.83
CA ALA A 120 -4.74 -19.71 5.09
C ALA A 120 -4.35 -20.37 3.75
N MET A 121 -4.39 -19.62 2.67
CA MET A 121 -4.02 -20.07 1.33
C MET A 121 -3.16 -19.00 0.66
N ILE A 122 -1.85 -19.22 0.55
CA ILE A 122 -0.93 -18.23 -0.02
C ILE A 122 0.02 -18.83 -1.05
N GLN A 123 0.42 -18.04 -2.04
CA GLN A 123 1.56 -18.36 -2.90
C GLN A 123 2.88 -18.12 -2.18
N VAL A 124 3.82 -19.03 -2.38
CA VAL A 124 5.17 -18.99 -1.80
C VAL A 124 6.22 -19.38 -2.83
N THR A 125 7.49 -19.14 -2.51
CA THR A 125 8.63 -19.66 -3.30
C THR A 125 8.72 -21.18 -3.25
N PRO A 126 9.51 -21.82 -4.12
CA PRO A 126 10.00 -23.18 -3.89
C PRO A 126 10.65 -23.31 -2.50
N MET A 127 10.54 -24.52 -1.92
CA MET A 127 11.13 -24.83 -0.61
C MET A 127 12.66 -24.83 -0.70
N ASP A 128 13.33 -24.20 0.25
CA ASP A 128 14.78 -24.25 0.39
C ASP A 128 15.29 -25.57 0.97
N ALA A 129 16.60 -25.71 1.07
CA ALA A 129 17.26 -26.93 1.62
C ALA A 129 16.96 -27.16 3.12
N HIS A 130 16.46 -26.15 3.82
CA HIS A 130 16.14 -26.18 5.25
C HIS A 130 14.64 -26.35 5.52
N GLY A 131 13.83 -26.38 4.48
CA GLY A 131 12.38 -26.57 4.56
C GLY A 131 11.58 -25.28 4.65
N ASN A 132 12.17 -24.14 4.31
CA ASN A 132 11.48 -22.86 4.35
C ASN A 132 10.91 -22.48 3.00
N PHE A 133 9.76 -21.82 3.02
CA PHE A 133 9.13 -21.14 1.91
C PHE A 133 9.11 -19.65 2.20
N SER A 134 9.56 -18.82 1.27
CA SER A 134 9.49 -17.37 1.41
C SER A 134 8.19 -16.83 0.82
N PHE A 135 7.57 -15.90 1.52
CA PHE A 135 6.50 -15.03 1.03
C PHE A 135 6.91 -13.55 1.07
N ALA A 136 8.20 -13.31 1.12
CA ALA A 136 8.79 -11.98 1.33
C ALA A 136 8.55 -10.96 0.20
N VAL A 137 8.03 -11.38 -0.97
CA VAL A 137 7.54 -10.41 -1.97
C VAL A 137 6.44 -9.54 -1.37
N SER A 138 5.57 -10.12 -0.52
CA SER A 138 4.53 -9.41 0.21
C SER A 138 4.49 -9.87 1.67
N ALA A 139 5.55 -9.56 2.44
CA ALA A 139 5.61 -9.93 3.86
C ALA A 139 4.39 -9.44 4.64
N SER A 140 4.06 -8.15 4.50
CA SER A 140 2.81 -7.55 5.00
C SER A 140 2.47 -8.02 6.43
N HIS A 141 1.29 -8.61 6.60
CA HIS A 141 0.77 -9.22 7.82
C HIS A 141 0.82 -10.76 7.78
N ILE A 142 1.34 -11.33 6.70
CA ILE A 142 1.20 -12.76 6.39
C ILE A 142 1.79 -13.63 7.50
N GLY A 143 2.95 -13.27 8.07
CA GLY A 143 3.55 -14.03 9.15
C GLY A 143 2.60 -14.20 10.35
N ASP A 144 2.03 -13.11 10.85
CA ASP A 144 1.09 -13.14 11.98
C ASP A 144 -0.23 -13.85 11.61
N MET A 145 -0.71 -13.68 10.39
CA MET A 145 -1.89 -14.39 9.89
C MET A 145 -1.65 -15.90 9.91
N LEU A 146 -0.49 -16.38 9.42
CA LEU A 146 -0.14 -17.80 9.40
C LEU A 146 0.02 -18.38 10.81
N GLU A 147 0.66 -17.63 11.74
CA GLU A 147 0.82 -18.07 13.13
C GLU A 147 -0.52 -18.32 13.83
N HIS A 148 -1.58 -17.60 13.43
CA HIS A 148 -2.91 -17.68 14.05
C HIS A 148 -3.94 -18.45 13.20
N ALA A 149 -3.56 -18.92 12.03
CA ALA A 149 -4.42 -19.74 11.17
C ALA A 149 -4.61 -21.15 11.75
N LYS A 150 -5.83 -21.70 11.65
CA LYS A 150 -6.11 -23.08 12.08
C LYS A 150 -5.55 -24.11 11.12
N LYS A 151 -5.50 -23.78 9.82
CA LYS A 151 -4.96 -24.59 8.73
C LYS A 151 -4.19 -23.74 7.75
N ILE A 152 -3.07 -24.27 7.27
CA ILE A 152 -2.17 -23.56 6.34
C ILE A 152 -1.94 -24.41 5.10
N ILE A 153 -2.29 -23.86 3.94
CA ILE A 153 -2.02 -24.43 2.63
C ILE A 153 -1.14 -23.47 1.86
N VAL A 154 0.04 -23.93 1.44
CA VAL A 154 0.92 -23.14 0.58
C VAL A 154 0.83 -23.60 -0.87
N GLU A 155 0.73 -22.64 -1.79
CA GLU A 155 0.80 -22.86 -3.23
C GLU A 155 2.19 -22.45 -3.72
N VAL A 156 2.99 -23.44 -4.09
CA VAL A 156 4.36 -23.21 -4.58
C VAL A 156 4.32 -22.66 -6.00
N ASN A 157 4.99 -21.53 -6.21
CA ASN A 157 5.18 -20.91 -7.52
C ASN A 157 6.68 -20.75 -7.81
N GLN A 158 7.17 -21.43 -8.85
CA GLN A 158 8.59 -21.43 -9.27
C GLN A 158 9.06 -20.04 -9.73
N ASN A 159 8.14 -19.15 -10.08
CA ASN A 159 8.44 -17.78 -10.52
C ASN A 159 8.50 -16.76 -9.37
N MET A 160 8.10 -17.15 -8.15
CA MET A 160 8.21 -16.26 -6.98
C MET A 160 9.68 -16.07 -6.60
N PRO A 161 10.20 -14.83 -6.55
CA PRO A 161 11.58 -14.61 -6.17
C PRO A 161 11.78 -14.84 -4.68
N TRP A 162 12.84 -15.52 -4.32
CA TRP A 162 13.32 -15.56 -2.94
C TRP A 162 13.87 -14.18 -2.56
N VAL A 163 13.40 -13.60 -1.47
CA VAL A 163 13.85 -12.29 -0.97
C VAL A 163 14.29 -12.45 0.49
N TYR A 164 15.39 -11.80 0.86
CA TYR A 164 15.83 -11.76 2.25
C TYR A 164 14.89 -10.89 3.09
N GLY A 165 14.59 -11.33 4.31
CA GLY A 165 13.67 -10.61 5.17
C GLY A 165 13.97 -10.77 6.66
N LEU A 166 13.21 -10.05 7.47
CA LEU A 166 13.16 -10.25 8.91
C LEU A 166 12.38 -11.52 9.26
N THR A 167 12.43 -11.92 10.54
CA THR A 167 11.53 -12.97 11.07
C THR A 167 10.08 -12.65 10.72
N GLY A 168 9.33 -13.69 10.31
CA GLY A 168 7.93 -13.53 9.88
C GLY A 168 7.77 -13.25 8.37
N THR A 169 8.81 -13.51 7.56
CA THR A 169 8.75 -13.38 6.09
C THR A 169 8.87 -14.72 5.36
N GLU A 170 8.96 -15.82 6.11
CA GLU A 170 9.04 -17.19 5.63
C GLU A 170 8.30 -18.14 6.58
N ILE A 171 7.91 -19.32 6.08
CA ILE A 171 7.29 -20.41 6.86
C ILE A 171 8.01 -21.71 6.60
N ASN A 172 8.19 -22.52 7.66
CA ASN A 172 8.81 -23.82 7.53
C ASN A 172 7.77 -24.90 7.20
N ILE A 173 8.16 -25.90 6.40
CA ILE A 173 7.31 -27.06 6.02
C ILE A 173 6.70 -27.78 7.23
N ARG A 174 7.31 -27.70 8.40
CA ARG A 174 6.79 -28.32 9.62
C ARG A 174 5.48 -27.70 10.08
N ASP A 175 5.31 -26.40 9.82
CA ASP A 175 4.16 -25.59 10.24
C ASP A 175 3.05 -25.52 9.17
N VAL A 176 3.30 -26.05 7.96
CA VAL A 176 2.34 -26.12 6.85
C VAL A 176 1.52 -27.41 6.94
N ASP A 177 0.21 -27.36 6.72
CA ASP A 177 -0.65 -28.56 6.67
C ASP A 177 -0.57 -29.24 5.30
N MET A 178 -0.64 -28.50 4.20
CA MET A 178 -0.63 -29.03 2.83
C MET A 178 0.20 -28.15 1.89
N VAL A 179 0.81 -28.79 0.92
CA VAL A 179 1.57 -28.16 -0.16
C VAL A 179 0.90 -28.46 -1.49
N VAL A 180 0.69 -27.44 -2.30
CA VAL A 180 0.19 -27.55 -3.66
C VAL A 180 1.23 -26.99 -4.62
N GLU A 181 1.60 -27.73 -5.65
CA GLU A 181 2.40 -27.22 -6.76
C GLU A 181 1.44 -26.59 -7.77
N GLY A 182 1.47 -25.26 -7.90
CA GLY A 182 0.56 -24.51 -8.76
C GLY A 182 0.97 -24.52 -10.24
N GLU A 183 0.22 -23.77 -11.05
CA GLU A 183 0.47 -23.61 -12.49
C GLU A 183 1.70 -22.74 -12.81
N ASN A 184 2.39 -22.25 -11.79
CA ASN A 184 3.55 -21.36 -11.89
C ASN A 184 3.30 -20.10 -12.75
N PRO A 185 2.27 -19.32 -12.47
CA PRO A 185 2.04 -18.08 -13.21
C PRO A 185 3.22 -17.12 -13.02
N ALA A 186 3.45 -16.24 -13.97
CA ALA A 186 4.35 -15.11 -13.76
C ALA A 186 3.87 -14.30 -12.54
N VAL A 187 4.80 -13.77 -11.75
CA VAL A 187 4.44 -12.87 -10.64
C VAL A 187 3.64 -11.69 -11.21
N ALA A 188 2.51 -11.38 -10.58
CA ALA A 188 1.62 -10.36 -11.09
C ALA A 188 2.34 -9.00 -11.24
N ALA A 189 2.33 -8.47 -12.46
CA ALA A 189 2.94 -7.19 -12.75
C ALA A 189 1.92 -6.06 -12.65
N MET A 190 2.33 -4.94 -12.07
CA MET A 190 1.60 -3.69 -12.23
C MET A 190 1.73 -3.22 -13.69
N GLY A 191 0.63 -2.83 -14.29
CA GLY A 191 0.65 -2.24 -15.63
C GLY A 191 1.52 -0.98 -15.66
N ALA A 192 2.07 -0.66 -16.82
CA ALA A 192 2.72 0.63 -17.02
C ALA A 192 1.72 1.74 -16.66
N GLY A 193 2.07 2.58 -15.70
CA GLY A 193 1.26 3.72 -15.31
C GLY A 193 1.07 4.68 -16.50
N ALA A 194 0.11 5.59 -16.40
CA ALA A 194 -0.01 6.67 -17.38
C ALA A 194 1.30 7.51 -17.41
N PRO A 195 1.69 8.04 -18.57
CA PRO A 195 2.85 8.92 -18.65
C PRO A 195 2.69 10.11 -17.70
N PRO A 196 3.80 10.63 -17.14
CA PRO A 196 3.75 11.80 -16.27
C PRO A 196 3.12 13.00 -16.98
N THR A 197 2.20 13.66 -16.31
CA THR A 197 1.63 14.93 -16.76
C THR A 197 2.57 16.10 -16.46
N ASP A 198 2.32 17.27 -17.04
CA ASP A 198 3.06 18.48 -16.69
C ASP A 198 2.83 18.90 -15.22
N VAL A 199 1.65 18.59 -14.68
CA VAL A 199 1.33 18.78 -13.25
C VAL A 199 2.23 17.89 -12.39
N ASP A 200 2.34 16.60 -12.74
CA ASP A 200 3.21 15.66 -12.02
C ASP A 200 4.67 16.13 -12.00
N ARG A 201 5.17 16.60 -13.16
CA ARG A 201 6.55 17.12 -13.28
C ARG A 201 6.79 18.33 -12.38
N LYS A 202 5.89 19.33 -12.41
CA LYS A 202 6.01 20.53 -11.58
C LYS A 202 6.04 20.22 -10.09
N VAL A 203 5.14 19.34 -9.64
CA VAL A 203 5.10 18.92 -8.23
C VAL A 203 6.37 18.15 -7.87
N ALA A 204 6.79 17.20 -8.69
CA ALA A 204 7.98 16.40 -8.46
C ALA A 204 9.26 17.26 -8.40
N GLU A 205 9.40 18.25 -9.28
CA GLU A 205 10.54 19.19 -9.25
C GLU A 205 10.62 20.00 -7.94
N MET A 206 9.49 20.39 -7.37
CA MET A 206 9.46 21.09 -6.08
C MET A 206 9.89 20.16 -4.94
N ILE A 207 9.38 18.92 -4.95
CA ILE A 207 9.69 17.94 -3.89
C ILE A 207 11.16 17.54 -3.91
N VAL A 208 11.73 17.26 -5.09
CA VAL A 208 13.13 16.82 -5.22
C VAL A 208 14.11 17.87 -4.65
N LYS A 209 13.80 19.16 -4.78
CA LYS A 209 14.60 20.25 -4.19
C LYS A 209 14.62 20.25 -2.66
N GLU A 210 13.62 19.63 -2.03
CA GLU A 210 13.50 19.55 -0.57
C GLU A 210 14.17 18.30 0.03
N ILE A 211 14.68 17.39 -0.82
CA ILE A 211 15.32 16.13 -0.41
C ILE A 211 16.81 16.38 -0.18
N PRO A 212 17.34 16.23 1.04
CA PRO A 212 18.77 16.33 1.27
C PRO A 212 19.49 15.03 0.88
N ASN A 213 20.80 15.13 0.61
CA ASN A 213 21.65 13.95 0.51
C ASN A 213 21.56 13.12 1.79
N GLY A 214 21.55 11.81 1.65
CA GLY A 214 21.42 10.88 2.78
C GLY A 214 20.02 10.74 3.35
N ALA A 215 19.00 11.35 2.76
CA ALA A 215 17.61 11.18 3.16
C ALA A 215 17.15 9.71 3.05
N CYS A 216 16.25 9.30 3.92
CA CYS A 216 15.56 8.02 3.83
C CYS A 216 14.17 8.24 3.21
N LEU A 217 13.81 7.46 2.19
CA LEU A 217 12.66 7.70 1.33
C LEU A 217 11.54 6.68 1.54
N GLN A 218 10.30 7.17 1.53
CA GLN A 218 9.08 6.41 1.25
C GLN A 218 8.35 7.08 0.09
N LEU A 219 7.98 6.31 -0.91
CA LEU A 219 7.17 6.74 -2.05
C LEU A 219 5.83 6.01 -2.04
N GLY A 220 4.75 6.76 -2.21
CA GLY A 220 3.43 6.19 -2.49
C GLY A 220 3.34 5.61 -3.89
N ILE A 221 2.15 5.19 -4.29
CA ILE A 221 1.84 4.66 -5.62
C ILE A 221 1.20 5.72 -6.50
N GLY A 222 1.35 5.59 -7.83
CA GLY A 222 0.70 6.45 -8.83
C GLY A 222 1.68 7.31 -9.64
N GLY A 223 1.13 8.10 -10.53
CA GLY A 223 1.91 8.91 -11.49
C GLY A 223 2.88 9.88 -10.83
N MET A 224 2.42 10.59 -9.80
CA MET A 224 3.23 11.59 -9.08
C MET A 224 4.44 10.98 -8.35
N PRO A 225 4.30 9.96 -7.47
CA PRO A 225 5.44 9.33 -6.81
C PRO A 225 6.42 8.68 -7.82
N ASN A 226 5.92 8.11 -8.91
CA ASN A 226 6.79 7.58 -9.97
C ASN A 226 7.61 8.68 -10.64
N THR A 227 7.01 9.85 -10.90
CA THR A 227 7.69 11.01 -11.47
C THR A 227 8.77 11.53 -10.52
N VAL A 228 8.46 11.62 -9.22
CA VAL A 228 9.46 11.98 -8.20
C VAL A 228 10.63 11.00 -8.24
N GLY A 229 10.36 9.69 -8.28
CA GLY A 229 11.40 8.67 -8.36
C GLY A 229 12.29 8.79 -9.60
N SER A 230 11.71 9.07 -10.77
CA SER A 230 12.47 9.31 -11.99
C SER A 230 13.38 10.54 -11.88
N LEU A 231 12.87 11.65 -11.37
CA LEU A 231 13.67 12.86 -11.17
C LEU A 231 14.78 12.66 -10.12
N ILE A 232 14.54 11.88 -9.06
CA ILE A 232 15.59 11.51 -8.10
C ILE A 232 16.69 10.70 -8.81
N ALA A 233 16.32 9.75 -9.66
CA ALA A 233 17.30 8.94 -10.41
C ALA A 233 18.20 9.80 -11.33
N GLU A 234 17.66 10.89 -11.89
CA GLU A 234 18.37 11.83 -12.76
C GLU A 234 19.13 12.95 -12.00
N SER A 235 18.81 13.18 -10.72
CA SER A 235 19.36 14.29 -9.90
C SER A 235 20.80 14.04 -9.44
N ASP A 236 21.40 15.02 -8.78
CA ASP A 236 22.71 14.90 -8.11
C ASP A 236 22.62 14.36 -6.66
N LEU A 237 21.43 13.92 -6.24
CA LEU A 237 21.21 13.32 -4.92
C LEU A 237 22.03 12.04 -4.76
N LYS A 238 22.53 11.81 -3.54
CA LYS A 238 23.36 10.65 -3.22
C LYS A 238 23.17 10.18 -1.78
N ASP A 239 23.64 8.96 -1.54
CA ASP A 239 23.64 8.31 -0.24
C ASP A 239 22.23 8.14 0.36
N LEU A 240 21.22 8.02 -0.49
CA LEU A 240 19.83 7.84 -0.08
C LEU A 240 19.62 6.49 0.61
N GLY A 241 18.64 6.42 1.48
CA GLY A 241 18.11 5.19 2.09
C GLY A 241 16.68 4.94 1.61
N VAL A 242 16.22 3.70 1.77
CA VAL A 242 14.84 3.32 1.52
C VAL A 242 14.27 2.64 2.75
N HIS A 243 13.09 3.10 3.18
CA HIS A 243 12.25 2.46 4.17
C HIS A 243 10.80 2.79 3.81
N THR A 244 10.12 1.87 3.16
CA THR A 244 8.87 2.13 2.46
C THR A 244 7.86 1.01 2.69
N GLU A 245 6.59 1.33 2.66
CA GLU A 245 5.54 0.33 2.68
C GLU A 245 5.61 -0.53 1.41
N MET A 246 5.46 0.10 0.26
CA MET A 246 5.51 -0.56 -1.03
C MET A 246 6.83 -0.28 -1.73
N TYR A 247 7.51 -1.33 -2.18
CA TYR A 247 8.68 -1.23 -3.04
C TYR A 247 8.24 -1.25 -4.51
N VAL A 248 8.58 -0.19 -5.24
CA VAL A 248 8.15 0.06 -6.62
C VAL A 248 9.33 0.17 -7.59
N ASP A 249 9.09 0.08 -8.90
CA ASP A 249 10.13 0.17 -9.94
C ASP A 249 11.00 1.43 -9.83
N ALA A 250 10.44 2.54 -9.34
CA ALA A 250 11.18 3.79 -9.14
C ALA A 250 12.40 3.60 -8.22
N PHE A 251 12.31 2.80 -7.17
CA PHE A 251 13.46 2.50 -6.31
C PHE A 251 14.53 1.69 -7.02
N VAL A 252 14.14 0.79 -7.93
CA VAL A 252 15.10 0.05 -8.77
C VAL A 252 15.88 1.02 -9.66
N ASP A 253 15.22 2.01 -10.25
CA ASP A 253 15.87 3.00 -11.10
C ASP A 253 16.83 3.89 -10.30
N ILE A 254 16.42 4.35 -9.12
CA ILE A 254 17.26 5.14 -8.21
C ILE A 254 18.48 4.32 -7.75
N ALA A 255 18.29 3.03 -7.43
CA ALA A 255 19.37 2.13 -7.02
C ALA A 255 20.36 1.86 -8.17
N LYS A 256 19.86 1.58 -9.39
CA LYS A 256 20.69 1.39 -10.60
C LYS A 256 21.47 2.64 -10.99
N ALA A 257 20.93 3.83 -10.68
CA ALA A 257 21.64 5.10 -10.83
C ALA A 257 22.73 5.33 -9.75
N GLY A 258 22.93 4.36 -8.83
CA GLY A 258 23.96 4.42 -7.78
C GLY A 258 23.67 5.41 -6.65
N LYS A 259 22.43 5.83 -6.46
CA LYS A 259 22.05 6.85 -5.49
C LYS A 259 21.65 6.31 -4.13
N ILE A 260 21.33 5.00 -4.04
CA ILE A 260 20.93 4.35 -2.79
C ILE A 260 22.13 3.61 -2.22
N THR A 261 22.58 4.00 -1.04
CA THR A 261 23.62 3.31 -0.26
C THR A 261 23.12 2.89 1.12
N GLY A 262 22.06 3.52 1.62
CA GLY A 262 21.54 3.30 2.96
C GLY A 262 22.53 3.58 4.10
N ARG A 263 23.72 4.17 3.79
CA ARG A 263 24.81 4.33 4.77
C ARG A 263 24.46 5.28 5.92
N ASN A 264 23.51 6.18 5.69
CA ASN A 264 23.08 7.18 6.66
C ASN A 264 21.83 6.75 7.47
N LYS A 265 21.28 5.57 7.18
CA LYS A 265 20.15 5.05 7.97
C LYS A 265 20.59 4.74 9.39
N ASN A 266 19.82 5.20 10.36
CA ASN A 266 20.03 4.95 11.79
C ASN A 266 19.56 3.53 12.18
N VAL A 267 18.63 2.96 11.39
CA VAL A 267 18.09 1.61 11.53
C VAL A 267 18.25 0.88 10.21
N ASP A 268 18.56 -0.40 10.22
CA ASP A 268 18.78 -1.24 9.02
C ASP A 268 19.76 -0.62 8.03
N ARG A 269 20.90 -0.18 8.53
CA ARG A 269 21.93 0.49 7.75
C ARG A 269 22.38 -0.36 6.57
N GLY A 270 22.38 0.24 5.37
CA GLY A 270 22.75 -0.45 4.13
C GLY A 270 21.63 -1.32 3.54
N ARG A 271 20.43 -1.34 4.14
CA ARG A 271 19.28 -2.12 3.64
C ARG A 271 18.17 -1.21 3.12
N GLN A 272 17.56 -1.62 2.02
CA GLN A 272 16.32 -1.08 1.48
C GLN A 272 15.15 -1.90 2.03
N VAL A 273 14.38 -1.31 2.95
CA VAL A 273 13.36 -2.02 3.72
C VAL A 273 11.98 -1.77 3.13
N TYR A 274 11.15 -2.82 3.04
CA TYR A 274 9.78 -2.72 2.55
C TYR A 274 8.84 -3.75 3.19
N ALA A 275 7.53 -3.48 3.17
CA ALA A 275 6.50 -4.43 3.62
C ALA A 275 6.01 -5.34 2.49
N PHE A 276 5.82 -4.81 1.29
CA PHE A 276 5.48 -5.58 0.09
C PHE A 276 6.02 -4.90 -1.17
N ALA A 277 6.21 -5.68 -2.21
CA ALA A 277 6.72 -5.22 -3.49
C ALA A 277 5.70 -5.50 -4.60
N ALA A 278 5.46 -4.52 -5.46
CA ALA A 278 4.70 -4.71 -6.67
C ALA A 278 5.20 -3.76 -7.76
N GLY A 279 5.46 -4.30 -8.93
CA GLY A 279 6.01 -3.56 -10.06
C GLY A 279 6.05 -4.39 -11.31
N THR A 280 7.03 -4.16 -12.15
CA THR A 280 7.28 -4.95 -13.36
C THR A 280 8.27 -6.10 -13.07
N GLN A 281 8.52 -6.95 -14.06
CA GLN A 281 9.52 -8.02 -13.94
C GLN A 281 10.91 -7.47 -13.54
N LYS A 282 11.25 -6.26 -13.97
CA LYS A 282 12.49 -5.56 -13.58
C LYS A 282 12.66 -5.44 -12.07
N LEU A 283 11.57 -5.18 -11.35
CA LEU A 283 11.57 -5.11 -9.88
C LEU A 283 11.80 -6.49 -9.27
N TYR A 284 11.08 -7.50 -9.72
CA TYR A 284 11.20 -8.86 -9.18
C TYR A 284 12.59 -9.46 -9.43
N ASP A 285 13.18 -9.20 -10.59
CA ASP A 285 14.58 -9.57 -10.87
C ASP A 285 15.58 -8.85 -9.96
N TYR A 286 15.30 -7.59 -9.60
CA TYR A 286 16.18 -6.78 -8.76
C TYR A 286 16.16 -7.23 -7.29
N ILE A 287 14.98 -7.55 -6.75
CA ILE A 287 14.84 -7.94 -5.34
C ILE A 287 15.25 -9.39 -5.07
N LYS A 288 15.26 -10.24 -6.13
CA LYS A 288 15.61 -11.67 -6.01
C LYS A 288 17.02 -11.84 -5.47
N GLU A 289 17.12 -12.51 -4.32
CA GLU A 289 18.39 -12.83 -3.66
C GLU A 289 19.35 -11.63 -3.52
N ASN A 290 18.77 -10.42 -3.47
CA ASN A 290 19.56 -9.19 -3.35
C ASN A 290 19.79 -8.83 -1.88
N PRO A 291 21.05 -8.89 -1.38
CA PRO A 291 21.35 -8.63 0.02
C PRO A 291 21.13 -7.17 0.43
N ASP A 292 21.01 -6.22 -0.51
CA ASP A 292 20.75 -4.82 -0.20
C ASP A 292 19.26 -4.56 0.10
N VAL A 293 18.39 -5.53 -0.20
CA VAL A 293 16.94 -5.44 -0.02
C VAL A 293 16.51 -6.31 1.15
N MET A 294 15.56 -5.84 1.94
CA MET A 294 15.06 -6.55 3.11
C MET A 294 13.54 -6.38 3.21
N ALA A 295 12.80 -7.47 3.07
CA ALA A 295 11.40 -7.49 3.42
C ALA A 295 11.20 -7.51 4.94
N ALA A 296 10.13 -6.89 5.41
CA ALA A 296 9.79 -6.92 6.84
C ALA A 296 8.27 -6.92 7.04
N PRO A 297 7.76 -7.45 8.16
CA PRO A 297 6.35 -7.32 8.52
C PRO A 297 5.91 -5.85 8.56
N VAL A 298 4.65 -5.60 8.25
CA VAL A 298 4.18 -4.22 8.09
C VAL A 298 4.13 -3.44 9.39
N ASP A 299 3.96 -4.08 10.53
CA ASP A 299 4.06 -3.46 11.85
C ASP A 299 5.50 -3.07 12.24
N TYR A 300 6.50 -3.52 11.47
CA TYR A 300 7.87 -3.03 11.55
C TYR A 300 8.09 -1.87 10.57
N THR A 301 7.78 -2.05 9.29
CA THR A 301 8.03 -1.01 8.28
C THR A 301 7.22 0.26 8.51
N ASN A 302 5.97 0.11 8.94
CA ASN A 302 5.03 1.21 9.16
C ASN A 302 5.01 1.68 10.64
N ASP A 303 5.88 1.14 11.50
CA ASP A 303 5.97 1.63 12.88
C ASP A 303 6.44 3.08 12.92
N VAL A 304 5.59 3.96 13.41
CA VAL A 304 5.86 5.39 13.56
C VAL A 304 7.14 5.65 14.37
N GLN A 305 7.45 4.80 15.36
CA GLN A 305 8.64 4.94 16.19
C GLN A 305 9.92 4.52 15.44
N ILE A 306 9.82 3.52 14.57
CA ILE A 306 10.95 3.08 13.72
C ILE A 306 11.21 4.15 12.66
N ILE A 307 10.18 4.63 11.97
CA ILE A 307 10.28 5.70 10.98
C ILE A 307 10.89 6.97 11.61
N ALA A 308 10.45 7.35 12.81
CA ALA A 308 10.96 8.52 13.53
C ALA A 308 12.46 8.44 13.88
N LYS A 309 13.04 7.25 13.96
CA LYS A 309 14.48 7.04 14.19
C LYS A 309 15.34 7.28 12.95
N LEU A 310 14.77 7.31 11.76
CA LEU A 310 15.46 7.51 10.50
C LEU A 310 15.58 9.00 10.23
N ASP A 311 16.76 9.59 10.42
CA ASP A 311 17.00 11.01 10.20
C ASP A 311 16.71 11.41 8.74
N ASN A 312 16.20 12.63 8.53
CA ASN A 312 15.80 13.15 7.21
C ASN A 312 14.84 12.23 6.45
N PHE A 313 13.86 11.68 7.15
CA PHE A 313 12.86 10.82 6.51
C PHE A 313 11.93 11.64 5.63
N ILE A 314 11.80 11.25 4.38
CA ILE A 314 10.96 11.91 3.38
C ILE A 314 9.83 10.97 2.99
N SER A 315 8.60 11.36 3.34
CA SER A 315 7.37 10.64 3.00
C SER A 315 6.61 11.40 1.91
N ILE A 316 6.25 10.73 0.82
CA ILE A 316 5.57 11.32 -0.34
C ILE A 316 4.35 10.50 -0.68
N ASN A 317 3.16 11.08 -0.51
CA ASN A 317 1.88 10.43 -0.71
C ASN A 317 0.89 11.31 -1.48
N ASN A 318 -0.05 10.67 -2.18
CA ASN A 318 -1.09 11.36 -2.93
C ASN A 318 -2.38 11.49 -2.11
N ALA A 319 -3.14 12.55 -2.40
CA ALA A 319 -4.50 12.74 -1.93
C ALA A 319 -5.50 12.78 -3.09
N VAL A 320 -6.76 12.48 -2.79
CA VAL A 320 -7.91 12.68 -3.70
C VAL A 320 -8.36 14.13 -3.61
N ASP A 321 -8.61 14.62 -2.42
CA ASP A 321 -8.98 16.00 -2.14
C ASP A 321 -8.56 16.45 -0.72
N MET A 322 -8.59 17.76 -0.48
CA MET A 322 -8.31 18.38 0.81
C MET A 322 -9.27 19.54 1.04
N ASP A 323 -9.71 19.73 2.29
CA ASP A 323 -10.53 20.89 2.66
C ASP A 323 -9.72 22.06 3.22
N LEU A 324 -10.39 23.22 3.40
CA LEU A 324 -9.76 24.42 3.94
C LEU A 324 -9.34 24.32 5.40
N PHE A 325 -9.82 23.31 6.13
CA PHE A 325 -9.34 23.00 7.48
C PHE A 325 -8.03 22.17 7.46
N GLY A 326 -7.68 21.62 6.28
CA GLY A 326 -6.50 20.78 6.08
C GLY A 326 -6.74 19.31 6.39
N GLN A 327 -7.99 18.85 6.33
CA GLN A 327 -8.32 17.43 6.34
C GLN A 327 -8.05 16.83 4.97
N VAL A 328 -7.44 15.67 4.91
CA VAL A 328 -7.05 14.98 3.68
C VAL A 328 -7.86 13.72 3.50
N ASN A 329 -8.45 13.57 2.33
CA ASN A 329 -9.06 12.34 1.85
C ASN A 329 -8.15 11.71 0.78
N ALA A 330 -7.76 10.46 0.98
CA ALA A 330 -7.03 9.62 0.03
C ALA A 330 -7.75 8.29 -0.27
N GLU A 331 -8.96 8.08 0.30
CA GLU A 331 -9.63 6.78 0.31
C GLU A 331 -10.90 6.73 -0.52
N SER A 332 -11.57 7.87 -0.73
CA SER A 332 -12.92 7.86 -1.30
C SER A 332 -13.18 8.99 -2.30
N ALA A 333 -14.19 8.80 -3.14
CA ALA A 333 -14.84 9.86 -3.91
C ALA A 333 -16.31 9.91 -3.45
N GLY A 334 -16.63 10.84 -2.54
CA GLY A 334 -17.88 10.79 -1.78
C GLY A 334 -18.02 9.45 -1.05
N ILE A 335 -19.16 8.79 -1.21
CA ILE A 335 -19.42 7.46 -0.60
C ILE A 335 -18.73 6.30 -1.34
N LYS A 336 -18.16 6.54 -2.52
CA LYS A 336 -17.48 5.49 -3.30
C LYS A 336 -16.08 5.26 -2.77
N HIS A 337 -15.82 4.07 -2.25
CA HIS A 337 -14.49 3.69 -1.80
C HIS A 337 -13.52 3.50 -2.98
N ILE A 338 -12.28 4.02 -2.86
CA ILE A 338 -11.26 3.99 -3.92
C ILE A 338 -10.06 3.14 -3.52
N SER A 339 -9.55 3.29 -2.28
CA SER A 339 -8.34 2.62 -1.83
C SER A 339 -8.48 2.12 -0.39
N GLY A 340 -7.80 2.67 0.54
CA GLY A 340 -7.80 2.41 1.97
C GLY A 340 -6.82 3.36 2.63
N THR A 341 -6.81 3.40 3.95
CA THR A 341 -5.85 4.18 4.72
C THR A 341 -4.42 3.74 4.40
N GLY A 342 -4.21 2.40 4.28
CA GLY A 342 -2.85 1.86 4.15
C GLY A 342 -1.96 2.38 5.25
N GLY A 343 -0.72 2.68 4.92
CA GLY A 343 0.25 3.27 5.84
C GLY A 343 0.45 4.78 5.67
N GLN A 344 -0.40 5.49 4.90
CA GLN A 344 -0.19 6.92 4.66
C GLN A 344 -0.07 7.69 5.97
N LEU A 345 -1.00 7.50 6.91
CA LEU A 345 -0.97 8.15 8.22
C LEU A 345 0.28 7.75 9.04
N ASP A 346 0.72 6.49 8.98
CA ASP A 346 1.92 6.02 9.68
C ASP A 346 3.15 6.82 9.21
N PHE A 347 3.34 6.93 7.90
CA PHE A 347 4.48 7.64 7.31
C PHE A 347 4.39 9.16 7.47
N VAL A 348 3.19 9.74 7.40
CA VAL A 348 2.97 11.16 7.69
C VAL A 348 3.40 11.49 9.12
N MET A 349 3.00 10.69 10.09
CA MET A 349 3.36 10.88 11.50
C MET A 349 4.86 10.62 11.74
N GLY A 350 5.37 9.50 11.26
CA GLY A 350 6.76 9.10 11.45
C GLY A 350 7.74 10.08 10.80
N ALA A 351 7.46 10.56 9.60
CA ALA A 351 8.27 11.55 8.91
C ALA A 351 8.33 12.89 9.66
N TYR A 352 7.20 13.32 10.24
CA TYR A 352 7.20 14.56 11.04
C TYR A 352 8.00 14.42 12.34
N LEU A 353 8.00 13.25 12.97
CA LEU A 353 8.75 12.98 14.18
C LEU A 353 10.24 12.72 13.91
N SER A 354 10.60 12.37 12.68
CA SER A 354 11.99 12.18 12.26
C SER A 354 12.76 13.50 12.32
N LYS A 355 14.00 13.47 12.83
CA LYS A 355 14.87 14.64 12.85
C LYS A 355 15.20 15.07 11.43
N GLY A 356 14.77 16.28 11.04
CA GLY A 356 14.91 16.82 9.68
C GLY A 356 13.95 16.20 8.67
N GLY A 357 13.03 15.33 9.12
CA GLY A 357 12.06 14.65 8.27
C GLY A 357 10.94 15.56 7.77
N LYS A 358 10.37 15.22 6.64
CA LYS A 358 9.27 15.93 5.98
C LYS A 358 8.25 14.96 5.40
N SER A 359 6.98 15.28 5.56
CA SER A 359 5.87 14.59 4.88
C SER A 359 5.24 15.53 3.85
N PHE A 360 5.08 15.03 2.63
CA PHE A 360 4.45 15.72 1.51
C PHE A 360 3.16 14.99 1.13
N ILE A 361 2.04 15.71 1.22
CA ILE A 361 0.76 15.32 0.64
C ILE A 361 0.63 16.05 -0.69
N CYS A 362 0.52 15.28 -1.76
CA CYS A 362 0.53 15.79 -3.12
C CYS A 362 -0.85 15.60 -3.75
N CYS A 363 -1.32 16.58 -4.49
CA CYS A 363 -2.44 16.41 -5.40
C CYS A 363 -2.32 17.39 -6.57
N SER A 364 -2.85 17.02 -7.74
CA SER A 364 -3.20 18.05 -8.74
C SER A 364 -4.28 18.95 -8.15
N SER A 365 -4.18 20.26 -8.38
CA SER A 365 -5.18 21.20 -7.81
C SER A 365 -6.60 20.99 -8.35
N THR A 366 -6.71 20.34 -9.53
CA THR A 366 -7.97 20.11 -10.23
C THR A 366 -8.06 18.71 -10.85
N TYR A 367 -9.27 18.33 -11.27
CA TYR A 367 -9.53 17.21 -12.15
C TYR A 367 -10.67 17.54 -13.11
N GLN A 368 -10.75 16.84 -14.22
CA GLN A 368 -11.89 16.91 -15.14
C GLN A 368 -12.80 15.71 -14.92
N ASP A 369 -14.11 15.94 -14.90
CA ASP A 369 -15.10 14.89 -14.91
C ASP A 369 -15.30 14.30 -16.32
N LYS A 370 -16.27 13.36 -16.45
CA LYS A 370 -16.55 12.69 -17.72
C LYS A 370 -17.12 13.63 -18.78
N GLU A 371 -17.72 14.70 -18.37
CA GLU A 371 -18.31 15.78 -19.18
C GLU A 371 -17.26 16.83 -19.58
N GLY A 372 -16.02 16.71 -19.06
CA GLY A 372 -14.92 17.64 -19.30
C GLY A 372 -14.96 18.90 -18.43
N LEU A 373 -15.85 18.96 -17.43
CA LEU A 373 -15.93 20.07 -16.51
C LEU A 373 -14.78 20.03 -15.51
N LEU A 374 -14.14 21.16 -15.28
CA LEU A 374 -13.04 21.31 -14.34
C LEU A 374 -13.55 21.46 -12.91
N HIS A 375 -13.03 20.68 -12.01
CA HIS A 375 -13.34 20.70 -10.58
C HIS A 375 -12.08 20.91 -9.74
N SER A 376 -12.21 21.64 -8.63
CA SER A 376 -11.14 21.77 -7.65
C SER A 376 -11.02 20.52 -6.76
N ARG A 377 -9.77 20.11 -6.47
CA ARG A 377 -9.48 19.11 -5.43
C ARG A 377 -9.24 19.74 -4.06
N ILE A 378 -9.03 21.05 -4.02
CA ILE A 378 -9.06 21.84 -2.80
C ILE A 378 -10.47 22.38 -2.66
N VAL A 379 -11.18 21.95 -1.62
CA VAL A 379 -12.62 22.22 -1.45
C VAL A 379 -12.86 22.96 -0.12
N PRO A 380 -13.98 23.71 0.01
CA PRO A 380 -14.30 24.37 1.27
C PRO A 380 -14.43 23.39 2.44
N MET A 381 -15.14 22.30 2.23
CA MET A 381 -15.32 21.15 3.13
C MET A 381 -15.33 19.89 2.28
N LEU A 382 -14.77 18.79 2.83
CA LEU A 382 -14.85 17.50 2.17
C LEU A 382 -16.30 17.15 1.83
N SER A 383 -16.54 16.56 0.66
CA SER A 383 -17.89 16.21 0.22
C SER A 383 -18.53 15.21 1.18
N HIS A 384 -19.86 15.25 1.25
CA HIS A 384 -20.61 14.34 2.11
C HIS A 384 -20.29 12.88 1.81
N GLY A 385 -19.91 12.13 2.85
CA GLY A 385 -19.51 10.74 2.75
C GLY A 385 -18.02 10.51 2.44
N SER A 386 -17.23 11.57 2.20
CA SER A 386 -15.76 11.45 2.08
C SER A 386 -15.12 11.03 3.39
N ILE A 387 -14.07 10.23 3.28
CA ILE A 387 -13.31 9.72 4.42
C ILE A 387 -12.13 10.64 4.71
N VAL A 388 -11.89 10.94 5.98
CA VAL A 388 -10.68 11.65 6.42
C VAL A 388 -9.59 10.61 6.65
N THR A 389 -8.66 10.50 5.70
CA THR A 389 -7.50 9.61 5.80
C THR A 389 -6.48 10.17 6.78
N ASP A 390 -6.12 11.45 6.60
CA ASP A 390 -5.21 12.15 7.51
C ASP A 390 -5.93 13.33 8.15
N THR A 391 -5.95 13.34 9.47
CA THR A 391 -6.51 14.46 10.21
C THR A 391 -5.67 15.72 10.03
N ARG A 392 -6.31 16.88 10.08
CA ARG A 392 -5.66 18.19 9.91
C ARG A 392 -4.46 18.45 10.83
N THR A 393 -4.39 17.76 11.96
CA THR A 393 -3.29 17.91 12.93
C THR A 393 -2.02 17.20 12.48
N ASN A 394 -2.12 16.19 11.61
CA ASN A 394 -1.00 15.39 11.13
C ASN A 394 -0.33 15.97 9.86
N ILE A 395 -1.07 16.74 9.06
CA ILE A 395 -0.54 17.24 7.78
C ILE A 395 0.63 18.20 7.99
N HIS A 396 1.74 17.94 7.28
CA HIS A 396 2.96 18.74 7.31
C HIS A 396 3.03 19.68 6.10
N HIS A 397 3.26 19.14 4.90
CA HIS A 397 3.28 19.92 3.66
C HIS A 397 2.16 19.49 2.71
N LEU A 398 1.52 20.48 2.11
CA LEU A 398 0.66 20.30 0.93
C LEU A 398 1.41 20.79 -0.30
N VAL A 399 1.37 20.01 -1.39
CA VAL A 399 2.03 20.33 -2.66
C VAL A 399 1.04 20.18 -3.80
N THR A 400 0.93 21.22 -4.61
CA THR A 400 0.22 21.21 -5.88
C THR A 400 1.12 21.82 -6.96
N GLU A 401 0.70 21.83 -8.21
CA GLU A 401 1.43 22.48 -9.31
C GLU A 401 1.57 24.01 -9.15
N TYR A 402 0.86 24.61 -8.19
CA TYR A 402 0.93 26.05 -7.87
C TYR A 402 1.84 26.38 -6.70
N GLY A 403 2.37 25.40 -6.02
CA GLY A 403 3.33 25.62 -4.93
C GLY A 403 3.30 24.58 -3.83
N MET A 404 4.10 24.83 -2.82
CA MET A 404 4.23 24.02 -1.62
C MET A 404 4.03 24.90 -0.38
N VAL A 405 3.26 24.41 0.59
CA VAL A 405 3.01 25.11 1.84
C VAL A 405 3.16 24.17 3.04
N ASN A 406 3.79 24.69 4.11
CA ASN A 406 3.85 24.01 5.40
C ASN A 406 2.62 24.40 6.23
N LEU A 407 1.90 23.43 6.75
CA LEU A 407 0.65 23.60 7.51
C LEU A 407 0.82 23.39 9.02
N LYS A 408 2.02 22.98 9.48
CA LYS A 408 2.27 22.80 10.93
C LYS A 408 2.40 24.15 11.64
N GLY A 409 1.86 24.20 12.86
CA GLY A 409 1.90 25.41 13.68
C GLY A 409 1.01 26.56 13.22
N CYS A 410 0.20 26.37 12.16
CA CYS A 410 -0.69 27.38 11.63
C CYS A 410 -2.02 27.40 12.37
N SER A 411 -2.52 28.60 12.70
CA SER A 411 -3.91 28.81 13.07
C SER A 411 -4.85 28.53 11.90
N THR A 412 -6.15 28.47 12.14
CA THR A 412 -7.12 28.16 11.07
C THR A 412 -7.05 29.15 9.91
N TRP A 413 -6.92 30.45 10.16
CA TRP A 413 -6.85 31.45 9.09
C TRP A 413 -5.51 31.37 8.31
N GLU A 414 -4.38 31.14 8.97
CA GLU A 414 -3.08 30.96 8.29
C GLU A 414 -3.09 29.73 7.41
N ARG A 415 -3.63 28.63 7.93
CA ARG A 415 -3.79 27.37 7.19
C ARG A 415 -4.64 27.57 5.93
N THR A 416 -5.80 28.19 6.09
CA THR A 416 -6.73 28.49 4.97
C THR A 416 -6.05 29.35 3.91
N GLU A 417 -5.35 30.43 4.32
CA GLU A 417 -4.62 31.30 3.40
C GLU A 417 -3.54 30.55 2.61
N ARG A 418 -2.78 29.69 3.29
CA ARG A 418 -1.74 28.85 2.66
C ARG A 418 -2.35 27.83 1.70
N ILE A 419 -3.42 27.14 2.08
CA ILE A 419 -4.10 26.15 1.22
C ILE A 419 -4.65 26.84 -0.03
N ILE A 420 -5.33 27.98 0.10
CA ILE A 420 -5.86 28.74 -1.02
C ILE A 420 -4.73 29.23 -1.94
N SER A 421 -3.58 29.62 -1.40
CA SER A 421 -2.46 30.11 -2.22
C SER A 421 -1.92 29.07 -3.20
N VAL A 422 -2.06 27.78 -2.91
CA VAL A 422 -1.65 26.66 -3.78
C VAL A 422 -2.82 25.99 -4.52
N SER A 423 -4.03 26.52 -4.40
CA SER A 423 -5.18 26.09 -5.20
C SER A 423 -5.13 26.64 -6.62
N HIS A 424 -5.90 26.05 -7.53
CA HIS A 424 -6.05 26.57 -8.90
C HIS A 424 -6.59 28.00 -8.89
N PRO A 425 -6.01 28.95 -9.65
CA PRO A 425 -6.40 30.36 -9.62
C PRO A 425 -7.91 30.61 -9.80
N ASP A 426 -8.54 29.88 -10.70
CA ASP A 426 -9.97 30.08 -11.02
C ASP A 426 -10.92 29.75 -9.85
N PHE A 427 -10.48 28.98 -8.88
CA PHE A 427 -11.29 28.60 -7.72
C PHE A 427 -10.97 29.42 -6.45
N ARG A 428 -9.91 30.26 -6.46
CA ARG A 428 -9.47 30.97 -5.24
C ARG A 428 -10.52 31.91 -4.68
N GLU A 429 -11.21 32.65 -5.55
CA GLU A 429 -12.21 33.60 -5.10
C GLU A 429 -13.39 32.90 -4.41
N GLU A 430 -13.87 31.80 -4.99
CA GLU A 430 -14.92 30.98 -4.39
C GLU A 430 -14.47 30.42 -3.02
N LEU A 431 -13.25 29.89 -2.96
CA LEU A 431 -12.69 29.37 -1.70
C LEU A 431 -12.56 30.46 -0.62
N ILE A 432 -12.20 31.69 -0.99
CA ILE A 432 -12.15 32.84 -0.07
C ILE A 432 -13.54 33.15 0.46
N GLN A 433 -14.56 33.22 -0.42
CA GLN A 433 -15.93 33.50 -0.02
C GLN A 433 -16.48 32.45 0.95
N GLU A 434 -16.20 31.17 0.69
CA GLU A 434 -16.59 30.09 1.60
C GLU A 434 -15.81 30.17 2.93
N ALA A 435 -14.51 30.47 2.89
CA ALA A 435 -13.70 30.66 4.10
C ALA A 435 -14.20 31.84 4.96
N GLU A 436 -14.71 32.91 4.34
CA GLU A 436 -15.35 34.03 5.04
C GLU A 436 -16.65 33.60 5.76
N LYS A 437 -17.49 32.83 5.08
CA LYS A 437 -18.73 32.28 5.68
C LYS A 437 -18.41 31.38 6.89
N MET A 438 -17.37 30.56 6.77
CA MET A 438 -16.88 29.69 7.84
C MET A 438 -16.09 30.42 8.94
N LYS A 439 -15.83 31.73 8.79
CA LYS A 439 -15.06 32.57 9.72
C LYS A 439 -13.61 32.11 9.94
N ILE A 440 -13.00 31.48 8.94
CA ILE A 440 -11.61 31.05 8.89
C ILE A 440 -10.77 31.89 7.91
N TRP A 441 -11.32 32.95 7.34
CA TRP A 441 -10.62 33.98 6.59
C TRP A 441 -10.38 35.20 7.46
N ARG A 442 -9.14 35.72 7.50
CA ARG A 442 -8.79 36.84 8.38
C ARG A 442 -9.41 38.15 7.89
N ARG A 443 -10.07 38.88 8.79
CA ARG A 443 -10.77 40.12 8.44
C ARG A 443 -9.87 41.19 7.79
N SER A 444 -8.59 41.29 8.21
CA SER A 444 -7.63 42.22 7.64
C SER A 444 -7.21 41.87 6.20
N ASN A 445 -7.53 40.68 5.69
CA ASN A 445 -7.31 40.30 4.30
C ASN A 445 -8.49 40.68 3.38
N ARG A 446 -9.56 41.20 3.97
CA ARG A 446 -10.65 41.78 3.20
C ARG A 446 -10.20 43.13 2.66
N LYS A 447 -10.22 43.27 1.34
CA LYS A 447 -9.98 44.55 0.65
C LYS A 447 -11.27 45.34 0.46
#